data_082efba7835d6844d17eafc100271518
#
_entry.id   082efba7835d6844d17eafc100271518
#
_cell.length_a   1.000
_cell.length_b   1.000
_cell.length_c   1.000
_cell.angle_alpha   90.00
_cell.angle_beta   90.00
_cell.angle_gamma   90.00
#
_symmetry.space_group_name_H-M   'P 1'
#
loop_
_entity.id
_entity.type
_entity.pdbx_description
1 polymer ?
#
loop_
_entity_poly.entity_id
_entity_poly.type
_entity_poly.pdbx_seq_one_letter_code
_entity_poly.pdbx_strand_id
1 'polypeptide(L)' 'MKKRAERINEISVMLAKEAYKAYTGKKDYKRALEIYSMLATYECIPKNISNYSKNMMSRLGKKIEDNK' A
#
# COMPACT_ATOMS: atom_id res chain seq x y z
N MET A 1 18.22 -16.04 9.18
CA MET A 1 16.95 -16.05 8.46
C MET A 1 15.98 -15.02 8.96
N LYS A 2 16.09 -14.63 10.22
CA LYS A 2 15.28 -13.54 10.77
C LYS A 2 15.51 -12.21 10.04
N LYS A 3 16.73 -12.00 9.52
CA LYS A 3 17.06 -10.77 8.83
C LYS A 3 16.28 -10.57 7.53
N ARG A 4 15.95 -11.65 6.82
CA ARG A 4 15.16 -11.56 5.59
C ARG A 4 13.72 -11.12 5.87
N ALA A 5 13.13 -11.69 6.91
CA ALA A 5 11.77 -11.34 7.30
C ALA A 5 11.69 -9.87 7.74
N GLU A 6 12.71 -9.42 8.48
CA GLU A 6 12.80 -8.03 8.93
C GLU A 6 12.92 -7.07 7.74
N ARG A 7 13.72 -7.41 6.74
CA ARG A 7 13.89 -6.58 5.55
C ARG A 7 12.59 -6.47 4.76
N ILE A 8 11.90 -7.58 4.59
CA ILE A 8 10.62 -7.57 3.87
C ILE A 8 9.62 -6.70 4.62
N ASN A 9 9.61 -6.80 5.95
CA ASN A 9 8.73 -5.99 6.78
C ASN A 9 9.07 -4.50 6.65
N GLU A 10 10.35 -4.15 6.70
CA GLU A 10 10.78 -2.77 6.53
C GLU A 10 10.42 -2.21 5.17
N ILE A 11 10.67 -2.97 4.11
CA ILE A 11 10.35 -2.56 2.75
C ILE A 11 8.84 -2.38 2.62
N SER A 12 8.04 -3.29 3.18
CA SER A 12 6.60 -3.19 3.14
C SER A 12 6.10 -1.92 3.84
N VAL A 13 6.66 -1.61 5.00
CA VAL A 13 6.30 -0.39 5.72
C VAL A 13 6.70 0.85 4.93
N MET A 14 7.88 0.85 4.33
CA MET A 14 8.33 1.97 3.50
C MET A 14 7.41 2.20 2.31
N LEU A 15 7.03 1.12 1.62
CA LEU A 15 6.11 1.22 0.49
C LEU A 15 4.75 1.71 0.93
N ALA A 16 4.26 1.24 2.06
CA ALA A 16 2.98 1.71 2.60
C ALA A 16 3.02 3.20 2.92
N LYS A 17 4.14 3.67 3.47
CA LYS A 17 4.32 5.10 3.75
C LYS A 17 4.38 5.92 2.47
N GLU A 18 5.08 5.41 1.45
CA GLU A 18 5.15 6.08 0.15
C GLU A 18 3.77 6.20 -0.49
N ALA A 19 3.00 5.12 -0.43
CA ALA A 19 1.63 5.13 -0.95
C ALA A 19 0.78 6.15 -0.20
N TYR A 20 0.91 6.21 1.10
CA TYR A 20 0.16 7.14 1.92
C TYR A 20 0.53 8.59 1.60
N LYS A 21 1.82 8.86 1.41
CA LYS A 21 2.28 10.19 1.01
C LYS A 21 1.73 10.59 -0.36
N ALA A 22 1.72 9.65 -1.30
CA ALA A 22 1.15 9.91 -2.62
C ALA A 22 -0.33 10.21 -2.50
N TYR A 23 -1.02 9.49 -1.64
CA TYR A 23 -2.44 9.66 -1.41
C TYR A 23 -2.78 11.00 -0.75
N THR A 24 -2.11 11.33 0.35
CA THR A 24 -2.45 12.51 1.16
C THR A 24 -1.71 13.77 0.74
N GLY A 25 -0.45 13.62 0.31
CA GLY A 25 0.38 14.77 -0.05
C GLY A 25 0.17 15.24 -1.47
N LYS A 26 0.38 14.36 -2.43
CA LYS A 26 0.28 14.69 -3.85
C LYS A 26 -1.09 14.42 -4.45
N LYS A 27 -1.96 13.76 -3.70
CA LYS A 27 -3.28 13.31 -4.17
C LYS A 27 -3.16 12.46 -5.43
N ASP A 28 -2.06 11.73 -5.56
CA ASP A 28 -1.81 10.82 -6.68
C ASP A 28 -2.40 9.45 -6.33
N TYR A 29 -3.70 9.34 -6.48
CA TYR A 29 -4.44 8.15 -6.08
C TYR A 29 -4.05 6.92 -6.88
N LYS A 30 -3.76 7.10 -8.17
CA LYS A 30 -3.35 5.99 -9.02
C LYS A 30 -2.04 5.39 -8.57
N ARG A 31 -1.07 6.24 -8.22
CA ARG A 31 0.22 5.79 -7.73
C ARG A 31 0.07 5.04 -6.41
N ALA A 32 -0.70 5.61 -5.49
CA ALA A 32 -0.96 4.97 -4.21
C ALA A 32 -1.65 3.62 -4.41
N LEU A 33 -2.61 3.56 -5.31
CA LEU A 33 -3.33 2.33 -5.62
C LEU A 33 -2.37 1.25 -6.16
N GLU A 34 -1.45 1.63 -7.03
CA GLU A 34 -0.45 0.70 -7.56
C GLU A 34 0.39 0.09 -6.42
N ILE A 35 0.89 0.94 -5.53
CA ILE A 35 1.75 0.48 -4.44
C ILE A 35 0.96 -0.44 -3.50
N TYR A 36 -0.24 -0.02 -3.12
CA TYR A 36 -1.08 -0.86 -2.25
C TYR A 36 -1.46 -2.17 -2.92
N SER A 37 -1.68 -2.15 -4.23
CA SER A 37 -1.99 -3.36 -4.98
C SER A 37 -0.84 -4.37 -4.90
N MET A 38 0.40 -3.89 -5.05
CA MET A 38 1.56 -4.74 -4.90
C MET A 38 1.64 -5.33 -3.50
N LEU A 39 1.43 -4.50 -2.49
CA LEU A 39 1.48 -4.94 -1.10
C LEU A 39 0.39 -5.97 -0.78
N ALA A 40 -0.76 -5.85 -1.41
CA ALA A 40 -1.88 -6.77 -1.18
C ALA A 40 -1.70 -8.09 -1.94
N THR A 41 -0.91 -8.08 -3.02
CA THR A 41 -0.75 -9.24 -3.91
C THR A 41 0.41 -10.15 -3.47
N TYR A 42 1.50 -9.58 -3.02
CA TYR A 42 2.69 -10.37 -2.65
C TYR A 42 2.45 -11.20 -1.40
N GLU A 43 2.73 -12.48 -1.51
CA GLU A 43 2.55 -13.41 -0.39
C GLU A 43 3.55 -13.18 0.74
N CYS A 44 4.70 -12.61 0.43
CA CYS A 44 5.75 -12.34 1.41
C CYS A 44 5.39 -11.21 2.38
N ILE A 45 4.37 -10.43 2.07
CA ILE A 45 3.99 -9.26 2.86
C ILE A 45 3.24 -9.72 4.12
N PRO A 46 3.57 -9.17 5.30
CA PRO A 46 2.83 -9.50 6.53
C PRO A 46 1.33 -9.23 6.37
N LYS A 47 0.51 -10.09 6.96
CA LYS A 47 -0.94 -10.01 6.82
C LYS A 47 -1.52 -8.67 7.25
N ASN A 48 -1.00 -8.08 8.32
CA ASN A 48 -1.49 -6.78 8.78
C ASN A 48 -1.29 -5.70 7.73
N ILE A 49 -0.14 -5.69 7.05
CA ILE A 49 0.13 -4.73 5.98
C ILE A 49 -0.71 -5.06 4.75
N SER A 50 -0.84 -6.33 4.42
CA SER A 50 -1.66 -6.76 3.30
C SER A 50 -3.13 -6.36 3.50
N ASN A 51 -3.67 -6.58 4.69
CA ASN A 51 -5.05 -6.20 5.01
C ASN A 51 -5.23 -4.69 4.99
N TYR A 52 -4.28 -3.95 5.53
CA TYR A 52 -4.28 -2.49 5.48
C TYR A 52 -4.30 -2.01 4.03
N SER A 53 -3.47 -2.62 3.18
CA SER A 53 -3.39 -2.25 1.77
C SER A 53 -4.70 -2.51 1.04
N LYS A 54 -5.34 -3.63 1.32
CA LYS A 54 -6.64 -3.94 0.72
C LYS A 54 -7.70 -2.91 1.12
N ASN A 55 -7.70 -2.50 2.38
CA ASN A 55 -8.63 -1.48 2.85
C ASN A 55 -8.37 -0.14 2.17
N MET A 56 -7.10 0.22 2.01
CA MET A 56 -6.75 1.46 1.33
C MET A 56 -7.10 1.43 -0.15
N MET A 57 -6.94 0.27 -0.79
CA MET A 57 -7.33 0.12 -2.19
C MET A 57 -8.83 0.39 -2.38
N SER A 58 -9.64 -0.13 -1.47
CA SER A 58 -11.08 0.09 -1.51
C SER A 58 -11.42 1.57 -1.38
N ARG A 59 -10.77 2.25 -0.45
CA ARG A 59 -10.97 3.69 -0.24
C ARG A 59 -10.52 4.50 -1.45
N LEU A 60 -9.37 4.15 -2.00
CA LEU A 60 -8.82 4.85 -3.16
C LEU A 60 -9.70 4.66 -4.38
N GLY A 61 -10.23 3.47 -4.57
CA GLY A 61 -11.15 3.20 -5.65
C GLY A 61 -12.36 4.11 -5.62
N LYS A 62 -12.94 4.30 -4.44
CA LYS A 62 -14.08 5.20 -4.27
C LYS A 62 -13.71 6.64 -4.54
N LYS A 63 -12.54 7.07 -4.09
CA LYS A 63 -12.08 8.44 -4.31
C LYS A 63 -11.82 8.73 -5.78
N ILE A 64 -11.27 7.75 -6.50
CA ILE A 64 -11.04 7.89 -7.93
C ILE A 64 -12.37 8.02 -8.67
N GLU A 65 -13.36 7.24 -8.28
CA GLU A 65 -14.70 7.33 -8.87
C GLU A 65 -15.36 8.67 -8.59
N ASP A 66 -15.23 9.14 -7.34
CA ASP A 66 -15.84 10.41 -6.92
C ASP A 66 -15.22 11.61 -7.62
N ASN A 67 -13.96 11.49 -8.06
CA ASN A 67 -13.25 12.59 -8.70
C ASN A 67 -13.44 12.64 -10.22
N LYS A 68 -14.27 11.79 -10.74
CA LYS A 68 -14.64 11.88 -12.15
C LYS A 68 -15.69 12.97 -12.33
#